data_47e3f77bc20b047193cd29d97a6a4236
#
_entry.id   47e3f77bc20b047193cd29d97a6a4236
#
_cell.length_a   1.000
_cell.length_b   1.000
_cell.length_c   1.000
_cell.angle_alpha   90.00
_cell.angle_beta   90.00
_cell.angle_gamma   90.00
#
_symmetry.space_group_name_H-M   'P 1'
#
loop_
_entity.id
_entity.type
_entity.pdbx_description
1 polymer ?
#
loop_
_entity_poly.entity_id
_entity_poly.type
_entity_poly.pdbx_seq_one_letter_code
_entity_poly.pdbx_strand_id
1 'polypeptide(L)'
;MDNFSFLYMEPKKYARMKLSILGKLDMKEKEMNIFDIIGPVMVGPSSSHTAGAVRIGFVSRKLLGEPVKSVQLLLYGSFLATGKGHGTDRALVAGLLGMQPDDERVPYAFEEAKKAGMTFAFGEANLKEAHPNSVVLNMVGLSGRTLEVIAASLGGGRMKICKLDGMEANFCAEYPTLIVQNVDQPGCVATVTTLLSLLGINIATLQLYRDSRGGDAVMVVECDREVPGESISLLEKQDGIERVTYYSME
;
A
#
# COMPACT_ATOMS: atom_id res chain seq x y z
N MET A 1 -26.86 37.35 -18.41
CA MET A 1 -26.04 38.44 -18.92
C MET A 1 -24.89 38.57 -17.95
N ASP A 2 -23.65 38.28 -18.12
CA ASP A 2 -22.79 37.69 -19.13
C ASP A 2 -21.57 37.09 -18.41
N ASN A 3 -21.26 35.85 -18.56
CA ASN A 3 -20.01 35.28 -18.04
C ASN A 3 -19.35 34.40 -19.12
N PHE A 4 -18.96 35.06 -20.22
CA PHE A 4 -18.09 34.43 -21.22
C PHE A 4 -17.02 35.43 -21.72
N SER A 5 -16.19 35.97 -20.80
CA SER A 5 -15.08 36.86 -21.17
C SER A 5 -13.69 36.21 -21.07
N PHE A 6 -13.59 34.87 -21.02
CA PHE A 6 -12.30 34.15 -20.93
C PHE A 6 -11.74 33.69 -22.28
N LEU A 7 -12.38 33.95 -23.40
CA LEU A 7 -12.02 33.36 -24.71
C LEU A 7 -11.19 34.24 -25.66
N TYR A 8 -10.83 35.46 -25.24
CA TYR A 8 -9.94 36.31 -26.05
C TYR A 8 -8.94 37.09 -25.20
N MET A 9 -7.94 36.36 -24.70
CA MET A 9 -6.77 37.04 -24.11
C MET A 9 -5.66 37.12 -25.13
N GLU A 10 -5.14 38.36 -25.36
CA GLU A 10 -4.05 38.59 -26.34
C GLU A 10 -2.86 37.65 -26.05
N PRO A 11 -2.19 37.10 -27.10
CA PRO A 11 -1.07 36.15 -26.95
C PRO A 11 0.05 36.64 -26.03
N LYS A 12 0.33 37.97 -26.02
CA LYS A 12 1.34 38.59 -25.14
C LYS A 12 0.95 38.57 -23.64
N LYS A 13 -0.35 38.65 -23.33
CA LYS A 13 -0.85 38.60 -21.97
C LYS A 13 -0.82 37.17 -21.45
N TYR A 14 -1.13 36.19 -22.30
CA TYR A 14 -1.03 34.77 -22.03
C TYR A 14 0.42 34.32 -21.78
N ALA A 15 1.37 34.81 -22.61
CA ALA A 15 2.80 34.55 -22.44
C ALA A 15 3.35 35.12 -21.13
N ARG A 16 2.95 36.35 -20.73
CA ARG A 16 3.34 36.95 -19.45
C ARG A 16 2.74 36.23 -18.25
N MET A 17 1.51 35.77 -18.34
CA MET A 17 0.87 34.97 -17.27
C MET A 17 1.52 33.60 -17.14
N LYS A 18 1.88 32.95 -18.27
CA LYS A 18 2.60 31.67 -18.30
C LYS A 18 4.02 31.79 -17.72
N LEU A 19 4.75 32.89 -18.00
CA LEU A 19 6.03 33.17 -17.36
C LEU A 19 5.91 33.49 -15.85
N SER A 20 4.84 34.19 -15.43
CA SER A 20 4.56 34.46 -14.01
C SER A 20 4.17 33.20 -13.24
N ILE A 21 3.47 32.26 -13.89
CA ILE A 21 3.11 30.96 -13.29
C ILE A 21 4.35 30.04 -13.26
N LEU A 22 5.16 30.02 -14.30
CA LEU A 22 6.41 29.25 -14.34
C LEU A 22 7.50 29.80 -13.42
N GLY A 23 7.52 31.10 -13.16
CA GLY A 23 8.44 31.72 -12.21
C GLY A 23 7.99 31.63 -10.74
N LYS A 24 6.78 31.09 -10.47
CA LYS A 24 6.26 30.77 -9.14
C LYS A 24 6.15 29.26 -8.87
N LEU A 25 6.56 28.43 -9.79
CA LEU A 25 6.98 27.07 -9.48
C LEU A 25 8.36 27.19 -8.81
N ASP A 26 8.35 27.70 -7.57
CA ASP A 26 9.37 27.34 -6.60
C ASP A 26 9.37 25.81 -6.61
N MET A 27 10.34 25.23 -7.28
CA MET A 27 10.83 23.92 -6.92
C MET A 27 11.32 24.10 -5.50
N LYS A 28 10.44 23.91 -4.50
CA LYS A 28 10.89 23.53 -3.18
C LYS A 28 11.79 22.33 -3.43
N GLU A 29 13.09 22.56 -3.49
CA GLU A 29 14.06 21.54 -3.19
C GLU A 29 13.55 20.97 -1.87
N LYS A 30 13.04 19.74 -1.92
CA LYS A 30 12.66 19.02 -0.72
C LYS A 30 13.97 18.88 0.00
N GLU A 31 14.20 19.72 1.03
CA GLU A 31 15.37 19.61 1.86
C GLU A 31 15.40 18.16 2.33
N MET A 32 16.34 17.40 1.79
CA MET A 32 16.50 15.99 2.09
C MET A 32 17.03 15.95 3.52
N ASN A 33 16.14 15.62 4.47
CA ASN A 33 16.53 15.49 5.87
C ASN A 33 17.57 14.38 5.97
N ILE A 34 18.58 14.56 6.80
CA ILE A 34 19.60 13.53 7.05
C ILE A 34 18.96 12.20 7.47
N PHE A 35 17.81 12.24 8.12
CA PHE A 35 17.01 11.06 8.49
C PHE A 35 16.37 10.37 7.29
N ASP A 36 16.22 11.02 6.13
CA ASP A 36 15.77 10.40 4.88
C ASP A 36 16.91 9.58 4.23
N ILE A 37 18.17 9.85 4.61
CA ILE A 37 19.38 9.17 4.14
C ILE A 37 19.77 8.03 5.08
N ILE A 38 19.50 8.15 6.37
CA ILE A 38 19.73 7.10 7.37
C ILE A 38 18.61 6.10 7.19
N GLY A 39 18.93 4.91 6.67
CA GLY A 39 17.99 3.80 6.57
C GLY A 39 17.41 3.41 7.94
N PRO A 40 16.29 2.67 7.98
CA PRO A 40 15.70 2.21 9.22
C PRO A 40 16.69 1.34 10.01
N VAL A 41 16.51 1.28 11.34
CA VAL A 41 17.16 0.26 12.16
C VAL A 41 16.69 -1.10 11.64
N MET A 42 17.64 -1.96 11.25
CA MET A 42 17.29 -3.22 10.60
C MET A 42 18.36 -4.28 10.83
N VAL A 43 17.97 -5.54 10.77
CA VAL A 43 18.85 -6.70 10.74
C VAL A 43 19.00 -7.14 9.28
N GLY A 44 20.16 -6.84 8.69
CA GLY A 44 20.47 -7.23 7.31
C GLY A 44 21.19 -6.15 6.52
N PRO A 45 21.69 -6.49 5.32
CA PRO A 45 22.62 -5.61 4.58
C PRO A 45 21.95 -4.57 3.68
N SER A 46 20.63 -4.61 3.49
CA SER A 46 19.95 -3.80 2.45
C SER A 46 18.63 -3.20 2.92
N SER A 47 18.49 -1.89 2.85
CA SER A 47 17.24 -1.19 3.19
C SER A 47 16.08 -1.54 2.23
N SER A 48 16.37 -1.87 0.98
CA SER A 48 15.34 -2.28 0.02
C SER A 48 15.07 -3.78 0.03
N HIS A 49 16.11 -4.61 0.05
CA HIS A 49 15.98 -6.07 -0.04
C HIS A 49 15.73 -6.75 1.30
N THR A 50 16.05 -6.11 2.42
CA THR A 50 15.78 -6.63 3.77
C THR A 50 14.66 -5.84 4.44
N ALA A 51 14.88 -4.60 4.85
CA ALA A 51 13.87 -3.84 5.60
C ALA A 51 12.57 -3.64 4.82
N GLY A 52 12.65 -3.25 3.53
CA GLY A 52 11.48 -3.10 2.68
C GLY A 52 10.73 -4.41 2.46
N ALA A 53 11.44 -5.54 2.34
CA ALA A 53 10.84 -6.86 2.19
C ALA A 53 10.14 -7.34 3.49
N VAL A 54 10.75 -7.11 4.67
CA VAL A 54 10.08 -7.37 5.96
C VAL A 54 8.79 -6.56 6.06
N ARG A 55 8.83 -5.26 5.75
CA ARG A 55 7.62 -4.42 5.78
C ARG A 55 6.54 -4.89 4.81
N ILE A 56 6.91 -5.34 3.60
CA ILE A 56 5.94 -5.93 2.66
C ILE A 56 5.24 -7.12 3.31
N GLY A 57 5.98 -8.07 3.87
CA GLY A 57 5.39 -9.23 4.54
C GLY A 57 4.51 -8.84 5.73
N PHE A 58 4.98 -7.91 6.57
CA PHE A 58 4.27 -7.43 7.76
C PHE A 58 2.93 -6.76 7.40
N VAL A 59 2.94 -5.82 6.45
CA VAL A 59 1.73 -5.13 5.99
C VAL A 59 0.77 -6.11 5.33
N SER A 60 1.27 -7.02 4.50
CA SER A 60 0.45 -8.04 3.84
C SER A 60 -0.26 -8.95 4.85
N ARG A 61 0.42 -9.36 5.92
CA ARG A 61 -0.19 -10.10 7.03
C ARG A 61 -1.28 -9.28 7.74
N LYS A 62 -1.03 -7.99 8.02
CA LYS A 62 -2.04 -7.11 8.63
C LYS A 62 -3.27 -6.97 7.72
N LEU A 63 -3.09 -6.83 6.41
CA LEU A 63 -4.18 -6.79 5.43
C LEU A 63 -4.97 -8.10 5.36
N LEU A 64 -4.31 -9.26 5.53
CA LEU A 64 -5.01 -10.54 5.66
C LEU A 64 -5.87 -10.59 6.93
N GLY A 65 -5.46 -9.89 8.00
CA GLY A 65 -6.21 -9.75 9.24
C GLY A 65 -6.09 -10.94 10.21
N GLU A 66 -5.28 -11.95 9.85
CA GLU A 66 -5.07 -13.16 10.65
C GLU A 66 -3.69 -13.76 10.39
N PRO A 67 -3.21 -14.72 11.20
CA PRO A 67 -1.97 -15.42 10.94
C PRO A 67 -2.01 -16.18 9.60
N VAL A 68 -0.90 -16.11 8.88
CA VAL A 68 -0.74 -16.79 7.59
C VAL A 68 -0.55 -18.29 7.83
N LYS A 69 -1.39 -19.12 7.22
CA LYS A 69 -1.25 -20.59 7.18
C LYS A 69 -0.32 -21.03 6.07
N SER A 70 -0.52 -20.48 4.87
CA SER A 70 0.34 -20.79 3.73
C SER A 70 0.46 -19.58 2.80
N VAL A 71 1.60 -19.47 2.09
CA VAL A 71 1.84 -18.39 1.13
C VAL A 71 2.68 -18.88 -0.04
N GLN A 72 2.34 -18.41 -1.23
CA GLN A 72 3.19 -18.46 -2.41
C GLN A 72 3.76 -17.07 -2.67
N LEU A 73 5.08 -16.96 -2.72
CA LEU A 73 5.82 -15.71 -2.95
C LEU A 73 6.44 -15.76 -4.34
N LEU A 74 5.91 -14.96 -5.28
CA LEU A 74 6.43 -14.89 -6.64
C LEU A 74 7.26 -13.61 -6.77
N LEU A 75 8.57 -13.76 -6.92
CA LEU A 75 9.54 -12.68 -6.95
C LEU A 75 9.70 -12.14 -8.38
N TYR A 76 9.95 -10.83 -8.51
CA TYR A 76 10.16 -10.17 -9.78
C TYR A 76 11.44 -9.31 -9.78
N GLY A 77 12.08 -9.20 -10.94
CA GLY A 77 13.18 -8.28 -11.18
C GLY A 77 14.36 -8.49 -10.24
N SER A 78 14.78 -7.45 -9.52
CA SER A 78 15.93 -7.51 -8.60
C SER A 78 15.68 -8.41 -7.39
N PHE A 79 14.43 -8.48 -6.89
CA PHE A 79 14.06 -9.43 -5.82
C PHE A 79 14.30 -10.88 -6.25
N LEU A 80 14.04 -11.22 -7.50
CA LEU A 80 14.34 -12.54 -8.05
C LEU A 80 15.83 -12.75 -8.27
N ALA A 81 16.49 -11.80 -8.92
CA ALA A 81 17.88 -11.95 -9.36
C ALA A 81 18.89 -11.93 -8.20
N THR A 82 18.68 -11.10 -7.18
CA THR A 82 19.65 -10.85 -6.11
C THR A 82 19.11 -11.16 -4.70
N GLY A 83 17.82 -11.49 -4.59
CA GLY A 83 17.13 -11.62 -3.32
C GLY A 83 17.74 -12.63 -2.36
N LYS A 84 18.21 -13.79 -2.84
CA LYS A 84 18.86 -14.80 -1.99
C LYS A 84 20.15 -14.26 -1.34
N GLY A 85 20.95 -13.50 -2.08
CA GLY A 85 22.20 -12.91 -1.55
C GLY A 85 21.97 -11.85 -0.49
N HIS A 86 20.84 -11.17 -0.52
CA HIS A 86 20.46 -10.11 0.42
C HIS A 86 19.43 -10.57 1.47
N GLY A 87 19.04 -11.85 1.47
CA GLY A 87 18.09 -12.40 2.43
C GLY A 87 16.64 -11.92 2.24
N THR A 88 16.25 -11.49 1.01
CA THR A 88 14.89 -11.03 0.69
C THR A 88 13.85 -12.11 0.97
N ASP A 89 14.17 -13.35 0.70
CA ASP A 89 13.34 -14.52 0.96
C ASP A 89 13.03 -14.66 2.46
N ARG A 90 14.04 -14.61 3.33
CA ARG A 90 13.86 -14.64 4.78
C ARG A 90 13.13 -13.40 5.28
N ALA A 91 13.46 -12.23 4.73
CA ALA A 91 12.84 -10.96 5.11
C ALA A 91 11.32 -10.94 4.84
N LEU A 92 10.87 -11.41 3.68
CA LEU A 92 9.45 -11.53 3.36
C LEU A 92 8.74 -12.48 4.33
N VAL A 93 9.32 -13.65 4.60
CA VAL A 93 8.78 -14.65 5.53
C VAL A 93 8.75 -14.11 6.96
N ALA A 94 9.79 -13.39 7.40
CA ALA A 94 9.84 -12.75 8.71
C ALA A 94 8.66 -11.75 8.91
N GLY A 95 8.43 -10.88 7.91
CA GLY A 95 7.31 -9.95 7.95
C GLY A 95 5.95 -10.67 8.00
N LEU A 96 5.77 -11.77 7.26
CA LEU A 96 4.56 -12.58 7.30
C LEU A 96 4.34 -13.27 8.67
N LEU A 97 5.39 -13.47 9.44
CA LEU A 97 5.33 -13.92 10.83
C LEU A 97 5.03 -12.79 11.82
N GLY A 98 5.01 -11.52 11.37
CA GLY A 98 4.77 -10.34 12.19
C GLY A 98 6.04 -9.71 12.77
N MET A 99 7.22 -10.08 12.28
CA MET A 99 8.47 -9.46 12.69
C MET A 99 8.64 -8.07 12.05
N GLN A 100 9.32 -7.17 12.77
CA GLN A 100 9.73 -5.86 12.28
C GLN A 100 11.16 -5.93 11.68
N PRO A 101 11.61 -4.92 10.92
CA PRO A 101 12.92 -4.93 10.28
C PRO A 101 14.11 -5.07 11.24
N ASP A 102 13.98 -4.66 12.49
CA ASP A 102 14.98 -4.71 13.55
C ASP A 102 14.92 -5.97 14.42
N ASP A 103 14.01 -6.90 14.12
CA ASP A 103 13.86 -8.15 14.87
C ASP A 103 15.06 -9.09 14.59
N GLU A 104 15.78 -9.46 15.62
CA GLU A 104 16.96 -10.35 15.53
C GLU A 104 16.65 -11.75 14.97
N ARG A 105 15.37 -12.15 14.94
CA ARG A 105 14.91 -13.43 14.38
C ARG A 105 14.77 -13.41 12.85
N VAL A 106 14.86 -12.27 12.20
CA VAL A 106 14.76 -12.16 10.72
C VAL A 106 15.67 -13.15 9.97
N PRO A 107 16.95 -13.35 10.34
CA PRO A 107 17.80 -14.34 9.68
C PRO A 107 17.33 -15.80 9.83
N TYR A 108 16.53 -16.09 10.85
CA TYR A 108 16.01 -17.40 11.21
C TYR A 108 14.53 -17.58 10.85
N ALA A 109 13.99 -16.73 9.97
CA ALA A 109 12.57 -16.68 9.63
C ALA A 109 12.01 -18.01 9.11
N PHE A 110 12.81 -18.83 8.44
CA PHE A 110 12.35 -20.13 7.92
C PHE A 110 12.13 -21.15 9.05
N GLU A 111 13.02 -21.16 10.03
CA GLU A 111 12.91 -21.98 11.24
C GLU A 111 11.69 -21.54 12.08
N GLU A 112 11.50 -20.23 12.22
CA GLU A 112 10.36 -19.65 12.92
C GLU A 112 9.04 -19.95 12.20
N ALA A 113 9.01 -19.90 10.86
CA ALA A 113 7.84 -20.28 10.06
C ALA A 113 7.46 -21.76 10.29
N LYS A 114 8.45 -22.64 10.32
CA LYS A 114 8.23 -24.07 10.62
C LYS A 114 7.67 -24.27 12.02
N LYS A 115 8.19 -23.56 13.02
CA LYS A 115 7.67 -23.60 14.41
C LYS A 115 6.22 -23.10 14.48
N ALA A 116 5.89 -22.04 13.73
CA ALA A 116 4.55 -21.48 13.64
C ALA A 116 3.57 -22.30 12.80
N GLY A 117 4.03 -23.36 12.12
CA GLY A 117 3.22 -24.17 11.20
C GLY A 117 2.86 -23.45 9.90
N MET A 118 3.54 -22.35 9.57
CA MET A 118 3.35 -21.63 8.30
C MET A 118 4.14 -22.32 7.19
N THR A 119 3.47 -22.63 6.08
CA THR A 119 4.11 -23.14 4.87
C THR A 119 4.31 -22.05 3.84
N PHE A 120 5.40 -22.10 3.10
CA PHE A 120 5.70 -21.12 2.06
C PHE A 120 6.41 -21.75 0.88
N ALA A 121 6.21 -21.16 -0.30
CA ALA A 121 6.89 -21.55 -1.54
C ALA A 121 7.30 -20.28 -2.32
N PHE A 122 8.46 -20.34 -2.96
CA PHE A 122 8.95 -19.28 -3.82
C PHE A 122 8.81 -19.66 -5.29
N GLY A 123 8.55 -18.65 -6.13
CA GLY A 123 8.48 -18.76 -7.58
C GLY A 123 8.86 -17.45 -8.25
N GLU A 124 8.67 -17.39 -9.55
CA GLU A 124 8.92 -16.23 -10.39
C GLU A 124 7.61 -15.59 -10.83
N ALA A 125 7.51 -14.26 -10.72
CA ALA A 125 6.41 -13.49 -11.23
C ALA A 125 6.75 -12.93 -12.62
N ASN A 126 5.75 -12.90 -13.51
CA ASN A 126 5.82 -12.17 -14.78
C ASN A 126 4.91 -10.94 -14.67
N LEU A 127 5.50 -9.82 -14.27
CA LEU A 127 4.79 -8.55 -14.10
C LEU A 127 5.18 -7.59 -15.23
N LYS A 128 4.19 -6.97 -15.89
CA LYS A 128 4.45 -5.93 -16.87
C LYS A 128 4.61 -4.58 -16.15
N GLU A 129 5.65 -3.82 -16.52
CA GLU A 129 5.88 -2.45 -16.02
C GLU A 129 5.92 -2.30 -14.49
N ALA A 130 6.33 -3.35 -13.76
CA ALA A 130 6.43 -3.34 -12.32
C ALA A 130 7.80 -2.83 -11.85
N HIS A 131 7.84 -2.33 -10.61
CA HIS A 131 9.09 -1.96 -9.96
C HIS A 131 10.02 -3.17 -9.82
N PRO A 132 11.36 -3.05 -10.04
CA PRO A 132 12.28 -4.20 -9.97
C PRO A 132 12.27 -4.99 -8.65
N ASN A 133 11.92 -4.34 -7.53
CA ASN A 133 11.82 -4.96 -6.22
C ASN A 133 10.36 -5.32 -5.89
N SER A 134 9.67 -5.99 -6.80
CA SER A 134 8.27 -6.39 -6.60
C SER A 134 8.12 -7.86 -6.24
N VAL A 135 7.02 -8.17 -5.56
CA VAL A 135 6.61 -9.52 -5.19
C VAL A 135 5.09 -9.64 -5.27
N VAL A 136 4.61 -10.81 -5.69
CA VAL A 136 3.23 -11.24 -5.54
C VAL A 136 3.16 -12.21 -4.36
N LEU A 137 2.26 -11.96 -3.42
CA LEU A 137 2.00 -12.82 -2.27
C LEU A 137 0.58 -13.38 -2.40
N ASN A 138 0.47 -14.67 -2.65
CA ASN A 138 -0.81 -15.40 -2.61
C ASN A 138 -0.91 -16.08 -1.25
N MET A 139 -1.69 -15.49 -0.35
CA MET A 139 -1.78 -15.90 1.06
C MET A 139 -3.08 -16.63 1.36
N VAL A 140 -2.98 -17.59 2.27
CA VAL A 140 -4.14 -18.24 2.90
C VAL A 140 -3.97 -18.14 4.40
N GLY A 141 -4.97 -17.61 5.08
CA GLY A 141 -5.03 -17.49 6.54
C GLY A 141 -5.49 -18.77 7.23
N LEU A 142 -5.48 -18.77 8.55
CA LEU A 142 -5.90 -19.93 9.36
C LEU A 142 -7.39 -20.24 9.21
N SER A 143 -8.23 -19.23 8.99
CA SER A 143 -9.67 -19.39 8.74
C SER A 143 -9.98 -19.92 7.32
N GLY A 144 -8.98 -19.91 6.43
CA GLY A 144 -9.14 -20.17 5.00
C GLY A 144 -9.36 -18.93 4.16
N ARG A 145 -9.34 -17.71 4.76
CA ARG A 145 -9.37 -16.44 4.04
C ARG A 145 -8.18 -16.36 3.09
N THR A 146 -8.42 -15.94 1.86
CA THR A 146 -7.39 -15.71 0.85
C THR A 146 -7.17 -14.23 0.62
N LEU A 147 -5.95 -13.84 0.24
CA LEU A 147 -5.61 -12.49 -0.20
C LEU A 147 -4.43 -12.55 -1.16
N GLU A 148 -4.59 -11.96 -2.35
CA GLU A 148 -3.47 -11.66 -3.24
C GLU A 148 -2.98 -10.24 -3.00
N VAL A 149 -1.68 -10.08 -2.82
CA VAL A 149 -1.02 -8.77 -2.68
C VAL A 149 0.09 -8.66 -3.70
N ILE A 150 0.07 -7.58 -4.50
CA ILE A 150 1.24 -7.17 -5.28
C ILE A 150 1.85 -5.95 -4.62
N ALA A 151 3.10 -6.07 -4.21
CA ALA A 151 3.80 -5.01 -3.50
C ALA A 151 5.22 -4.79 -4.04
N ALA A 152 5.75 -3.60 -3.79
CA ALA A 152 7.10 -3.21 -4.19
C ALA A 152 7.85 -2.52 -3.04
N SER A 153 9.14 -2.81 -2.91
CA SER A 153 10.04 -2.05 -2.04
C SER A 153 10.63 -0.87 -2.80
N LEU A 154 10.48 0.33 -2.25
CA LEU A 154 10.91 1.59 -2.88
C LEU A 154 12.31 2.06 -2.41
N GLY A 155 12.96 1.29 -1.52
CA GLY A 155 14.21 1.68 -0.89
C GLY A 155 14.01 2.49 0.40
N GLY A 156 15.09 2.59 1.23
CA GLY A 156 15.00 3.27 2.52
C GLY A 156 14.03 2.63 3.52
N GLY A 157 13.72 1.33 3.37
CA GLY A 157 12.70 0.65 4.17
C GLY A 157 11.26 0.98 3.78
N ARG A 158 11.03 1.85 2.78
CA ARG A 158 9.69 2.17 2.28
C ARG A 158 9.17 1.10 1.34
N MET A 159 7.86 0.92 1.32
CA MET A 159 7.19 -0.03 0.46
C MET A 159 5.89 0.57 -0.10
N LYS A 160 5.33 -0.09 -1.10
CA LYS A 160 4.04 0.26 -1.69
C LYS A 160 3.24 -1.00 -1.95
N ILE A 161 1.99 -1.02 -1.51
CA ILE A 161 0.99 -1.97 -2.01
C ILE A 161 0.52 -1.44 -3.36
N CYS A 162 0.67 -2.23 -4.40
CA CYS A 162 0.27 -1.87 -5.76
C CYS A 162 -1.12 -2.38 -6.09
N LYS A 163 -1.39 -3.67 -5.74
CA LYS A 163 -2.69 -4.31 -5.99
C LYS A 163 -3.11 -5.20 -4.82
N LEU A 164 -4.43 -5.35 -4.68
CA LEU A 164 -5.09 -6.29 -3.76
C LEU A 164 -6.16 -7.04 -4.55
N ASP A 165 -6.12 -8.39 -4.53
CA ASP A 165 -7.07 -9.25 -5.25
C ASP A 165 -7.28 -8.82 -6.71
N GLY A 166 -6.17 -8.48 -7.41
CA GLY A 166 -6.15 -8.02 -8.80
C GLY A 166 -6.47 -6.54 -9.01
N MET A 167 -7.08 -5.84 -8.06
CA MET A 167 -7.45 -4.42 -8.19
C MET A 167 -6.35 -3.48 -7.73
N GLU A 168 -6.23 -2.32 -8.38
CA GLU A 168 -5.29 -1.26 -8.00
C GLU A 168 -5.56 -0.77 -6.57
N ALA A 169 -4.50 -0.56 -5.77
CA ALA A 169 -4.61 -0.07 -4.40
C ALA A 169 -3.69 1.12 -4.10
N ASN A 170 -2.45 1.08 -4.55
CA ASN A 170 -1.48 2.20 -4.59
C ASN A 170 -1.29 3.01 -3.30
N PHE A 171 -1.05 2.39 -2.14
CA PHE A 171 -0.73 3.07 -0.88
C PHE A 171 0.59 2.58 -0.26
N CYS A 172 1.20 3.38 0.62
CA CYS A 172 2.52 3.13 1.20
C CYS A 172 2.50 2.59 2.63
N ALA A 173 1.33 2.41 3.23
CA ALA A 173 1.15 1.97 4.63
C ALA A 173 1.92 2.88 5.63
N GLU A 174 1.94 4.19 5.36
CA GLU A 174 2.51 5.22 6.23
C GLU A 174 1.42 5.92 7.06
N TYR A 175 0.16 5.61 6.78
CA TYR A 175 -1.04 6.11 7.44
C TYR A 175 -2.00 4.97 7.75
N PRO A 176 -2.87 5.12 8.77
CA PRO A 176 -4.03 4.25 8.93
C PRO A 176 -4.85 4.28 7.65
N THR A 177 -5.14 3.12 7.08
CA THR A 177 -5.71 3.02 5.73
C THR A 177 -6.93 2.12 5.70
N LEU A 178 -8.07 2.66 5.24
CA LEU A 178 -9.25 1.89 4.88
C LEU A 178 -9.16 1.48 3.40
N ILE A 179 -9.34 0.20 3.13
CA ILE A 179 -9.49 -0.35 1.78
C ILE A 179 -10.91 -0.90 1.70
N VAL A 180 -11.77 -0.21 0.97
CA VAL A 180 -13.19 -0.51 0.85
C VAL A 180 -13.47 -1.08 -0.53
N GLN A 181 -13.81 -2.36 -0.60
CA GLN A 181 -14.33 -3.01 -1.80
C GLN A 181 -15.83 -2.74 -1.87
N ASN A 182 -16.29 -2.20 -2.97
CA ASN A 182 -17.69 -1.79 -3.15
C ASN A 182 -18.14 -1.93 -4.60
N VAL A 183 -19.44 -2.00 -4.80
CA VAL A 183 -20.03 -1.87 -6.12
C VAL A 183 -19.85 -0.42 -6.61
N ASP A 184 -19.53 -0.23 -7.90
CA ASP A 184 -19.40 1.10 -8.52
C ASP A 184 -20.80 1.73 -8.72
N GLN A 185 -21.38 2.23 -7.62
CA GLN A 185 -22.69 2.88 -7.60
C GLN A 185 -22.68 4.20 -6.83
N PRO A 186 -23.62 5.11 -7.10
CA PRO A 186 -23.77 6.34 -6.33
C PRO A 186 -24.00 6.05 -4.84
N GLY A 187 -23.32 6.82 -3.97
CA GLY A 187 -23.52 6.75 -2.52
C GLY A 187 -22.34 6.10 -1.77
N CYS A 188 -21.65 5.11 -2.30
CA CYS A 188 -20.57 4.40 -1.59
C CYS A 188 -19.48 5.35 -1.09
N VAL A 189 -18.97 6.26 -1.93
CA VAL A 189 -17.98 7.28 -1.52
C VAL A 189 -18.56 8.19 -0.43
N ALA A 190 -19.79 8.67 -0.60
CA ALA A 190 -20.44 9.54 0.38
C ALA A 190 -20.60 8.85 1.74
N THR A 191 -20.99 7.58 1.76
CA THR A 191 -21.12 6.77 2.98
C THR A 191 -19.81 6.73 3.76
N VAL A 192 -18.71 6.39 3.10
CA VAL A 192 -17.40 6.30 3.75
C VAL A 192 -16.92 7.66 4.24
N THR A 193 -16.99 8.70 3.40
CA THR A 193 -16.50 10.04 3.76
C THR A 193 -17.37 10.71 4.82
N THR A 194 -18.68 10.47 4.83
CA THR A 194 -19.59 10.96 5.87
C THR A 194 -19.28 10.32 7.21
N LEU A 195 -19.04 9.00 7.26
CA LEU A 195 -18.66 8.33 8.50
C LEU A 195 -17.36 8.91 9.07
N LEU A 196 -16.32 9.06 8.26
CA LEU A 196 -15.05 9.64 8.69
C LEU A 196 -15.24 11.08 9.19
N SER A 197 -16.05 11.88 8.50
CA SER A 197 -16.39 13.23 8.91
C SER A 197 -17.10 13.27 10.27
N LEU A 198 -18.08 12.41 10.52
CA LEU A 198 -18.78 12.29 11.81
C LEU A 198 -17.84 11.89 12.95
N LEU A 199 -16.82 11.08 12.67
CA LEU A 199 -15.77 10.70 13.61
C LEU A 199 -14.71 11.82 13.79
N GLY A 200 -14.81 12.90 13.02
CA GLY A 200 -13.83 13.98 12.98
C GLY A 200 -12.46 13.51 12.48
N ILE A 201 -12.42 12.47 11.65
CA ILE A 201 -11.19 11.93 11.05
C ILE A 201 -10.96 12.63 9.71
N ASN A 202 -9.80 13.27 9.57
CA ASN A 202 -9.39 13.88 8.33
C ASN A 202 -8.81 12.84 7.37
N ILE A 203 -9.05 13.04 6.06
CA ILE A 203 -8.56 12.18 4.99
C ILE A 203 -7.29 12.81 4.42
N ALA A 204 -6.17 12.09 4.49
CA ALA A 204 -4.90 12.49 3.91
C ALA A 204 -4.91 12.26 2.39
N THR A 205 -5.32 11.07 1.95
CA THR A 205 -5.52 10.75 0.53
C THR A 205 -6.77 9.89 0.36
N LEU A 206 -7.42 10.02 -0.81
CA LEU A 206 -8.51 9.15 -1.23
C LEU A 206 -8.30 8.80 -2.71
N GLN A 207 -8.28 7.52 -3.01
CA GLN A 207 -8.16 7.01 -4.37
C GLN A 207 -9.31 6.02 -4.60
N LEU A 208 -9.92 6.10 -5.78
CA LEU A 208 -11.00 5.20 -6.19
C LEU A 208 -10.62 4.56 -7.52
N TYR A 209 -10.58 3.25 -7.53
CA TYR A 209 -10.33 2.43 -8.70
C TYR A 209 -11.55 1.59 -8.98
N ARG A 210 -11.87 1.37 -10.25
CA ARG A 210 -12.94 0.47 -10.69
C ARG A 210 -12.48 -0.34 -11.88
N ASP A 211 -12.98 -1.55 -12.00
CA ASP A 211 -12.74 -2.41 -13.15
C ASP A 211 -13.58 -1.98 -14.35
N SER A 212 -14.85 -1.68 -14.11
CA SER A 212 -15.83 -1.26 -15.13
C SER A 212 -16.91 -0.40 -14.51
N ARG A 213 -17.72 0.27 -15.34
CA ARG A 213 -18.85 1.06 -14.88
C ARG A 213 -19.93 0.13 -14.32
N GLY A 214 -20.29 0.32 -13.05
CA GLY A 214 -21.27 -0.50 -12.33
C GLY A 214 -20.74 -1.88 -11.90
N GLY A 215 -19.45 -2.15 -12.09
CA GLY A 215 -18.77 -3.35 -11.62
C GLY A 215 -18.12 -3.16 -10.24
N ASP A 216 -17.01 -3.87 -10.01
CA ASP A 216 -16.29 -3.80 -8.74
C ASP A 216 -15.44 -2.54 -8.67
N ALA A 217 -15.37 -1.95 -7.48
CA ALA A 217 -14.53 -0.81 -7.19
C ALA A 217 -13.76 -1.00 -5.86
N VAL A 218 -12.60 -0.38 -5.77
CA VAL A 218 -11.82 -0.29 -4.53
C VAL A 218 -11.56 1.17 -4.22
N MET A 219 -11.94 1.57 -3.02
CA MET A 219 -11.63 2.87 -2.45
C MET A 219 -10.53 2.69 -1.42
N VAL A 220 -9.41 3.40 -1.59
CA VAL A 220 -8.30 3.45 -0.65
C VAL A 220 -8.30 4.82 0.02
N VAL A 221 -8.48 4.84 1.33
CA VAL A 221 -8.58 6.07 2.13
C VAL A 221 -7.52 6.06 3.20
N GLU A 222 -6.50 6.89 3.06
CA GLU A 222 -5.47 7.10 4.08
C GLU A 222 -5.95 8.20 5.03
N CYS A 223 -5.92 7.92 6.33
CA CYS A 223 -6.47 8.78 7.38
C CYS A 223 -5.35 9.35 8.27
N ASP A 224 -5.55 10.59 8.80
CA ASP A 224 -4.58 11.23 9.70
C ASP A 224 -4.51 10.55 11.09
N ARG A 225 -5.46 9.68 11.42
CA ARG A 225 -5.53 8.93 12.69
C ARG A 225 -6.33 7.66 12.56
N GLU A 226 -6.19 6.79 13.56
CA GLU A 226 -6.83 5.48 13.63
C GLU A 226 -8.37 5.58 13.51
N VAL A 227 -8.95 4.61 12.81
CA VAL A 227 -10.40 4.44 12.63
C VAL A 227 -10.89 3.40 13.64
N PRO A 228 -11.90 3.73 14.49
CA PRO A 228 -12.42 2.77 15.47
C PRO A 228 -12.99 1.51 14.80
N GLY A 229 -12.68 0.33 15.37
CA GLY A 229 -13.10 -0.97 14.82
C GLY A 229 -14.63 -1.12 14.70
N GLU A 230 -15.41 -0.52 15.61
CA GLU A 230 -16.87 -0.49 15.54
C GLU A 230 -17.35 0.22 14.26
N SER A 231 -16.66 1.28 13.85
CA SER A 231 -17.00 2.05 12.66
C SER A 231 -16.70 1.27 11.37
N ILE A 232 -15.67 0.43 11.38
CA ILE A 232 -15.35 -0.48 10.28
C ILE A 232 -16.49 -1.49 10.12
N SER A 233 -16.93 -2.11 11.21
CA SER A 233 -18.06 -3.04 11.23
C SER A 233 -19.40 -2.39 10.81
N LEU A 234 -19.56 -1.09 11.00
CA LEU A 234 -20.73 -0.34 10.50
C LEU A 234 -20.65 -0.12 8.99
N LEU A 235 -19.46 0.15 8.45
CA LEU A 235 -19.27 0.29 7.00
C LEU A 235 -19.59 -1.02 6.26
N GLU A 236 -19.14 -2.16 6.77
CA GLU A 236 -19.39 -3.48 6.16
C GLU A 236 -20.87 -3.83 6.04
N LYS A 237 -21.74 -3.17 6.81
CA LYS A 237 -23.19 -3.38 6.77
C LYS A 237 -23.92 -2.44 5.81
N GLN A 238 -23.22 -1.49 5.19
CA GLN A 238 -23.83 -0.52 4.28
C GLN A 238 -24.08 -1.13 2.90
N ASP A 239 -25.17 -0.72 2.30
CA ASP A 239 -25.51 -1.15 0.93
C ASP A 239 -24.43 -0.77 -0.07
N GLY A 240 -24.08 -1.70 -0.95
CA GLY A 240 -23.03 -1.52 -1.94
C GLY A 240 -21.60 -1.64 -1.39
N ILE A 241 -21.39 -1.79 -0.08
CA ILE A 241 -20.07 -2.13 0.50
C ILE A 241 -19.97 -3.65 0.62
N GLU A 242 -18.97 -4.23 -0.01
CA GLU A 242 -18.78 -5.68 -0.03
C GLU A 242 -17.80 -6.14 1.05
N ARG A 243 -16.75 -5.35 1.28
CA ARG A 243 -15.71 -5.68 2.23
C ARG A 243 -14.93 -4.45 2.66
N VAL A 244 -14.55 -4.40 3.92
CA VAL A 244 -13.62 -3.38 4.43
C VAL A 244 -12.38 -4.09 4.98
N THR A 245 -11.22 -3.71 4.47
CA THR A 245 -9.93 -4.11 5.04
C THR A 245 -9.31 -2.87 5.66
N TYR A 246 -8.81 -3.01 6.88
CA TYR A 246 -8.20 -1.90 7.59
C TYR A 246 -6.75 -2.21 7.92
N TYR A 247 -5.88 -1.29 7.58
CA TYR A 247 -4.49 -1.30 8.01
C TYR A 247 -4.30 -0.25 9.12
N SER A 248 -3.90 -0.70 10.31
CA SER A 248 -3.48 0.13 11.44
C SER A 248 -1.96 0.14 11.53
N MET A 249 -1.40 1.26 11.95
CA MET A 249 0.04 1.38 12.19
C MET A 249 0.46 0.74 13.53
N GLU A 250 -0.49 0.58 14.47
CA GLU A 250 -0.28 -0.05 15.79
C GLU A 250 -0.26 -1.57 15.75
#